data_eefc9e886fab97c67973416a6fe347da
#
_entry.id   eefc9e886fab97c67973416a6fe347da
#
_cell.length_a   1.000
_cell.length_b   1.000
_cell.length_c   1.000
_cell.angle_alpha   90.00
_cell.angle_beta   90.00
_cell.angle_gamma   90.00
#
_symmetry.space_group_name_H-M   'P 1'
#
loop_
_entity.id
_entity.type
_entity.pdbx_description
1 polymer ?
#
loop_
_entity_poly.entity_id
_entity_poly.type
_entity_poly.pdbx_seq_one_letter_code
_entity_poly.pdbx_strand_id
1 'polypeptide(L)'
;PIIGLKLISGGDFGLKYVETGAWGGLSLTFIVSAFALILCFPIGTILALGRRSKLPAIRYTSIGFIELWRGVPLITVLFMSAVMFPMFLPADFFIDKLVRCIIAISLFEAAYVAEVIRGGLQALPRGQYEAAKSLGMGYWRMHIFVILPQALKLVIPGIANTFLALVKDTPLIFVVGLLEIVGMLNLAKTNPKWLGFAMEGYVFAAIIFWIICYAMSKYSYNLEQKYKTDR
;
A
#
# COMPACT_ATOMS: atom_id res chain seq x y z
N PRO A 1 -13.66 11.17 -0.08
CA PRO A 1 -13.34 9.96 -0.87
C PRO A 1 -14.53 9.45 -1.66
N ILE A 2 -15.73 9.31 -1.04
CA ILE A 2 -16.93 8.76 -1.67
C ILE A 2 -17.40 9.59 -2.88
N ILE A 3 -17.40 10.92 -2.77
CA ILE A 3 -17.77 11.83 -3.87
C ILE A 3 -16.80 11.69 -5.05
N GLY A 4 -15.50 11.59 -4.78
CA GLY A 4 -14.50 11.40 -5.83
C GLY A 4 -14.67 10.07 -6.58
N LEU A 5 -14.96 8.98 -5.85
CA LEU A 5 -15.26 7.69 -6.47
C LEU A 5 -16.52 7.73 -7.33
N LYS A 6 -17.58 8.39 -6.87
CA LYS A 6 -18.82 8.58 -7.64
C LYS A 6 -18.63 9.44 -8.88
N LEU A 7 -17.76 10.46 -8.83
CA LEU A 7 -17.40 11.25 -10.02
C LEU A 7 -16.60 10.44 -11.05
N ILE A 8 -15.74 9.54 -10.61
CA ILE A 8 -14.93 8.68 -11.50
C ILE A 8 -15.76 7.55 -12.08
N SER A 9 -16.63 6.91 -11.29
CA SER A 9 -17.50 5.83 -11.77
C SER A 9 -18.68 6.32 -12.62
N GLY A 10 -19.06 7.59 -12.51
CA GLY A 10 -20.25 8.13 -13.17
C GLY A 10 -21.54 7.64 -12.53
N GLY A 11 -22.64 7.74 -13.31
CA GLY A 11 -23.99 7.36 -12.86
C GLY A 11 -24.76 8.46 -12.16
N ASP A 12 -24.10 9.30 -11.38
CA ASP A 12 -24.67 10.50 -10.77
C ASP A 12 -24.24 11.76 -11.58
N PHE A 13 -24.92 12.86 -11.42
CA PHE A 13 -24.63 14.17 -12.10
C PHE A 13 -24.67 14.15 -13.64
N GLY A 14 -25.43 13.22 -14.23
CA GLY A 14 -25.53 13.12 -15.70
C GLY A 14 -24.30 12.51 -16.38
N LEU A 15 -23.36 11.99 -15.62
CA LEU A 15 -22.19 11.27 -16.15
C LEU A 15 -22.58 9.82 -16.48
N LYS A 16 -22.05 9.32 -17.62
CA LYS A 16 -22.23 7.93 -18.00
C LYS A 16 -21.52 7.00 -17.02
N TYR A 17 -22.20 5.96 -16.54
CA TYR A 17 -21.57 4.97 -15.67
C TYR A 17 -20.44 4.23 -16.41
N VAL A 18 -19.29 4.12 -15.77
CA VAL A 18 -18.12 3.40 -16.28
C VAL A 18 -17.72 2.33 -15.26
N GLU A 19 -17.77 1.09 -15.70
CA GLU A 19 -17.34 -0.05 -14.89
C GLU A 19 -15.85 0.09 -14.50
N THR A 20 -15.50 -0.39 -13.31
CA THR A 20 -14.12 -0.37 -12.79
C THR A 20 -13.12 -1.09 -13.69
N GLY A 21 -13.58 -2.11 -14.43
CA GLY A 21 -12.79 -2.82 -15.44
C GLY A 21 -12.38 -1.97 -16.64
N ALA A 22 -13.10 -0.88 -16.92
CA ALA A 22 -12.76 0.09 -17.96
C ALA A 22 -11.87 1.24 -17.45
N TRP A 23 -11.62 1.32 -16.16
CA TRP A 23 -10.66 2.28 -15.60
C TRP A 23 -9.25 1.88 -16.01
N GLY A 24 -8.43 2.84 -16.38
CA GLY A 24 -7.09 2.52 -16.86
C GLY A 24 -6.10 3.67 -16.79
N GLY A 25 -4.88 3.36 -17.24
CA GLY A 25 -3.80 4.32 -17.31
C GLY A 25 -3.35 4.83 -15.95
N LEU A 26 -2.83 6.04 -15.93
CA LEU A 26 -2.25 6.69 -14.76
C LEU A 26 -3.27 6.89 -13.63
N SER A 27 -4.55 7.12 -13.95
CA SER A 27 -5.61 7.27 -12.95
C SER A 27 -5.79 5.99 -12.10
N LEU A 28 -5.75 4.83 -12.74
CA LEU A 28 -5.83 3.55 -12.02
C LEU A 28 -4.60 3.32 -11.14
N THR A 29 -3.40 3.65 -11.62
CA THR A 29 -2.16 3.62 -10.83
C THR A 29 -2.30 4.44 -9.56
N PHE A 30 -2.81 5.68 -9.65
CA PHE A 30 -3.01 6.54 -8.48
C PHE A 30 -4.10 6.02 -7.54
N ILE A 31 -5.22 5.53 -8.06
CA ILE A 31 -6.31 4.98 -7.25
C ILE A 31 -5.81 3.79 -6.43
N VAL A 32 -5.18 2.81 -7.10
CA VAL A 32 -4.66 1.62 -6.43
C VAL A 32 -3.63 2.00 -5.38
N SER A 33 -2.66 2.85 -5.73
CA SER A 33 -1.63 3.31 -4.81
C SER A 33 -2.22 4.02 -3.59
N ALA A 34 -3.12 4.98 -3.80
CA ALA A 34 -3.70 5.77 -2.71
C ALA A 34 -4.49 4.90 -1.73
N PHE A 35 -5.37 4.04 -2.24
CA PHE A 35 -6.16 3.16 -1.37
C PHE A 35 -5.30 2.13 -0.66
N ALA A 36 -4.33 1.53 -1.36
CA ALA A 36 -3.42 0.57 -0.73
C ALA A 36 -2.57 1.23 0.37
N LEU A 37 -2.07 2.47 0.17
CA LEU A 37 -1.34 3.23 1.17
C LEU A 37 -2.19 3.54 2.41
N ILE A 38 -3.43 3.98 2.20
CA ILE A 38 -4.36 4.29 3.30
C ILE A 38 -4.66 3.04 4.15
N LEU A 39 -4.79 1.88 3.51
CA LEU A 39 -5.14 0.64 4.20
C LEU A 39 -3.92 -0.06 4.82
N CYS A 40 -2.77 -0.09 4.15
CA CYS A 40 -1.59 -0.82 4.63
C CYS A 40 -1.00 -0.20 5.90
N PHE A 41 -1.09 1.11 6.08
CA PHE A 41 -0.51 1.80 7.22
C PHE A 41 -1.17 1.43 8.56
N PRO A 42 -2.50 1.53 8.74
CA PRO A 42 -3.14 1.12 10.00
C PRO A 42 -3.01 -0.39 10.25
N ILE A 43 -3.16 -1.22 9.21
CA ILE A 43 -3.01 -2.68 9.35
C ILE A 43 -1.58 -3.02 9.77
N GLY A 44 -0.57 -2.45 9.12
CA GLY A 44 0.83 -2.65 9.47
C GLY A 44 1.17 -2.18 10.89
N THR A 45 0.58 -1.06 11.33
CA THR A 45 0.74 -0.57 12.71
C THR A 45 0.17 -1.56 13.73
N ILE A 46 -1.03 -2.09 13.48
CA ILE A 46 -1.67 -3.09 14.34
C ILE A 46 -0.81 -4.37 14.41
N LEU A 47 -0.33 -4.84 13.26
CA LEU A 47 0.55 -6.02 13.17
C LEU A 47 1.88 -5.82 13.92
N ALA A 48 2.50 -4.64 13.79
CA ALA A 48 3.73 -4.29 14.50
C ALA A 48 3.54 -4.32 16.03
N LEU A 49 2.44 -3.77 16.53
CA LEU A 49 2.08 -3.82 17.95
C LEU A 49 1.72 -5.25 18.37
N GLY A 50 0.98 -5.98 17.54
CA GLY A 50 0.61 -7.37 17.78
C GLY A 50 1.85 -8.28 17.92
N ARG A 51 2.86 -8.11 17.06
CA ARG A 51 4.13 -8.86 17.13
C ARG A 51 4.88 -8.64 18.45
N ARG A 52 4.66 -7.51 19.12
CA ARG A 52 5.23 -7.18 20.44
C ARG A 52 4.32 -7.46 21.61
N SER A 53 3.14 -8.00 21.36
CA SER A 53 2.17 -8.35 22.43
C SER A 53 2.72 -9.40 23.38
N LYS A 54 2.31 -9.29 24.65
CA LYS A 54 2.57 -10.32 25.66
C LYS A 54 1.61 -11.50 25.53
N LEU A 55 0.49 -11.34 24.83
CA LEU A 55 -0.48 -12.40 24.60
C LEU A 55 0.03 -13.31 23.47
N PRO A 56 0.30 -14.61 23.76
CA PRO A 56 0.91 -15.52 22.77
C PRO A 56 0.08 -15.63 21.49
N ALA A 57 -1.24 -15.72 21.60
CA ALA A 57 -2.13 -15.83 20.44
C ALA A 57 -1.96 -14.65 19.49
N ILE A 58 -2.04 -13.40 19.98
CA ILE A 58 -1.89 -12.20 19.16
C ILE A 58 -0.48 -12.11 18.56
N ARG A 59 0.53 -12.45 19.35
CA ARG A 59 1.92 -12.41 18.90
C ARG A 59 2.16 -13.39 17.76
N TYR A 60 1.79 -14.65 17.91
CA TYR A 60 2.06 -15.68 16.91
C TYR A 60 1.22 -15.50 15.65
N THR A 61 -0.04 -15.07 15.75
CA THR A 61 -0.85 -14.74 14.58
C THR A 61 -0.28 -13.56 13.79
N SER A 62 0.19 -12.51 14.49
CA SER A 62 0.85 -11.38 13.82
C SER A 62 2.17 -11.78 13.16
N ILE A 63 2.99 -12.61 13.81
CA ILE A 63 4.23 -13.14 13.23
C ILE A 63 3.91 -13.98 12.00
N GLY A 64 3.01 -14.95 12.12
CA GLY A 64 2.62 -15.83 11.02
C GLY A 64 2.09 -15.06 9.82
N PHE A 65 1.26 -14.04 10.04
CA PHE A 65 0.79 -13.16 8.99
C PHE A 65 1.95 -12.45 8.28
N ILE A 66 2.81 -11.78 9.04
CA ILE A 66 3.94 -11.00 8.48
C ILE A 66 4.88 -11.90 7.68
N GLU A 67 5.27 -13.04 8.22
CA GLU A 67 6.21 -13.97 7.56
C GLU A 67 5.57 -14.60 6.30
N LEU A 68 4.28 -14.97 6.36
CA LEU A 68 3.56 -15.52 5.21
C LEU A 68 3.53 -14.53 4.04
N TRP A 69 3.09 -13.29 4.29
CA TRP A 69 2.95 -12.29 3.24
C TRP A 69 4.29 -11.82 2.69
N ARG A 70 5.34 -11.79 3.48
CA ARG A 70 6.70 -11.47 3.03
C ARG A 70 7.42 -12.64 2.36
N GLY A 71 6.95 -13.86 2.58
CA GLY A 71 7.51 -15.07 1.97
C GLY A 71 6.98 -15.39 0.56
N VAL A 72 5.91 -14.71 0.12
CA VAL A 72 5.27 -14.97 -1.17
C VAL A 72 5.47 -13.78 -2.10
N PRO A 73 5.78 -13.97 -3.41
CA PRO A 73 5.87 -12.86 -4.37
C PRO A 73 4.53 -12.14 -4.54
N LEU A 74 4.54 -10.80 -4.67
CA LEU A 74 3.33 -10.00 -4.86
C LEU A 74 2.49 -10.46 -6.07
N ILE A 75 3.14 -10.83 -7.16
CA ILE A 75 2.45 -11.32 -8.36
C ILE A 75 1.58 -12.54 -8.08
N THR A 76 2.06 -13.47 -7.27
CA THR A 76 1.32 -14.67 -6.84
C THR A 76 0.09 -14.27 -6.00
N VAL A 77 0.27 -13.32 -5.08
CA VAL A 77 -0.82 -12.80 -4.25
C VAL A 77 -1.91 -12.14 -5.10
N LEU A 78 -1.51 -11.34 -6.09
CA LEU A 78 -2.44 -10.71 -7.03
C LEU A 78 -3.23 -11.75 -7.83
N PHE A 79 -2.54 -12.75 -8.35
CA PHE A 79 -3.19 -13.83 -9.10
C PHE A 79 -4.16 -14.62 -8.21
N MET A 80 -3.77 -14.96 -6.99
CA MET A 80 -4.64 -15.61 -6.02
C MET A 80 -5.88 -14.77 -5.71
N SER A 81 -5.73 -13.47 -5.50
CA SER A 81 -6.85 -12.58 -5.19
C SER A 81 -7.81 -12.39 -6.37
N ALA A 82 -7.28 -12.34 -7.59
CA ALA A 82 -8.06 -12.08 -8.78
C ALA A 82 -8.76 -13.33 -9.35
N VAL A 83 -8.09 -14.48 -9.30
CA VAL A 83 -8.53 -15.72 -9.97
C VAL A 83 -8.99 -16.76 -8.95
N MET A 84 -8.18 -17.06 -7.94
CA MET A 84 -8.49 -18.15 -7.01
C MET A 84 -9.55 -17.77 -5.98
N PHE A 85 -9.44 -16.58 -5.40
CA PHE A 85 -10.34 -16.13 -4.33
C PHE A 85 -11.84 -16.19 -4.73
N PRO A 86 -12.26 -15.77 -5.95
CA PRO A 86 -13.66 -15.90 -6.37
C PRO A 86 -14.19 -17.34 -6.39
N MET A 87 -13.31 -18.33 -6.59
CA MET A 87 -13.73 -19.74 -6.63
C MET A 87 -14.19 -20.26 -5.26
N PHE A 88 -13.82 -19.59 -4.18
CA PHE A 88 -14.23 -19.92 -2.81
C PHE A 88 -15.46 -19.13 -2.34
N LEU A 89 -15.96 -18.19 -3.16
CA LEU A 89 -17.14 -17.41 -2.83
C LEU A 89 -18.41 -18.10 -3.32
N PRO A 90 -19.55 -17.93 -2.61
CA PRO A 90 -20.85 -18.34 -3.12
C PRO A 90 -21.16 -17.66 -4.47
N ALA A 91 -21.93 -18.33 -5.35
CA ALA A 91 -22.23 -17.82 -6.69
C ALA A 91 -22.92 -16.44 -6.69
N ASP A 92 -23.67 -16.13 -5.65
CA ASP A 92 -24.40 -14.87 -5.49
C ASP A 92 -23.56 -13.73 -4.91
N PHE A 93 -22.29 -14.01 -4.51
CA PHE A 93 -21.43 -13.03 -3.85
C PHE A 93 -20.30 -12.58 -4.78
N PHE A 94 -20.43 -11.38 -5.31
CA PHE A 94 -19.45 -10.79 -6.21
C PHE A 94 -18.69 -9.64 -5.55
N ILE A 95 -17.36 -9.75 -5.51
CA ILE A 95 -16.46 -8.65 -5.14
C ILE A 95 -15.74 -8.19 -6.40
N ASP A 96 -15.81 -6.90 -6.66
CA ASP A 96 -15.11 -6.28 -7.78
C ASP A 96 -13.61 -6.63 -7.82
N LYS A 97 -13.08 -6.88 -9.02
CA LYS A 97 -11.68 -7.26 -9.23
C LYS A 97 -10.70 -6.20 -8.69
N LEU A 98 -10.98 -4.91 -8.93
CA LEU A 98 -10.16 -3.81 -8.46
C LEU A 98 -10.09 -3.80 -6.93
N VAL A 99 -11.22 -3.98 -6.26
CA VAL A 99 -11.29 -4.02 -4.79
C VAL A 99 -10.47 -5.19 -4.24
N ARG A 100 -10.58 -6.37 -4.84
CA ARG A 100 -9.78 -7.54 -4.46
C ARG A 100 -8.28 -7.29 -4.59
N CYS A 101 -7.85 -6.67 -5.70
CA CYS A 101 -6.45 -6.32 -5.91
C CYS A 101 -5.96 -5.27 -4.90
N ILE A 102 -6.75 -4.23 -4.62
CA ILE A 102 -6.41 -3.23 -3.61
C ILE A 102 -6.23 -3.87 -2.24
N ILE A 103 -7.15 -4.75 -1.83
CA ILE A 103 -7.04 -5.46 -0.54
C ILE A 103 -5.77 -6.32 -0.51
N ALA A 104 -5.50 -7.08 -1.58
CA ALA A 104 -4.33 -7.95 -1.67
C ALA A 104 -3.01 -7.17 -1.56
N ILE A 105 -2.87 -6.07 -2.30
CA ILE A 105 -1.70 -5.19 -2.22
C ILE A 105 -1.60 -4.58 -0.82
N SER A 106 -2.71 -4.13 -0.25
CA SER A 106 -2.73 -3.52 1.08
C SER A 106 -2.25 -4.48 2.16
N LEU A 107 -2.68 -5.73 2.13
CA LEU A 107 -2.25 -6.75 3.09
C LEU A 107 -0.79 -7.14 2.90
N PHE A 108 -0.33 -7.23 1.65
CA PHE A 108 1.07 -7.47 1.32
C PHE A 108 1.96 -6.36 1.86
N GLU A 109 1.67 -5.11 1.52
CA GLU A 109 2.44 -3.95 1.97
C GLU A 109 2.35 -3.72 3.49
N ALA A 110 1.22 -4.07 4.12
CA ALA A 110 1.06 -3.98 5.57
C ALA A 110 2.09 -4.84 6.32
N ALA A 111 2.50 -5.98 5.76
CA ALA A 111 3.53 -6.81 6.36
C ALA A 111 4.92 -6.12 6.35
N TYR A 112 5.25 -5.38 5.28
CA TYR A 112 6.48 -4.59 5.21
C TYR A 112 6.42 -3.35 6.11
N VAL A 113 5.31 -2.62 6.10
CA VAL A 113 5.08 -1.50 7.02
C VAL A 113 5.18 -1.95 8.48
N ALA A 114 4.64 -3.12 8.82
CA ALA A 114 4.73 -3.68 10.17
C ALA A 114 6.18 -3.89 10.63
N GLU A 115 7.06 -4.40 9.76
CA GLU A 115 8.47 -4.60 10.09
C GLU A 115 9.22 -3.27 10.25
N VAL A 116 8.93 -2.29 9.40
CA VAL A 116 9.51 -0.94 9.50
C VAL A 116 9.10 -0.29 10.83
N ILE A 117 7.81 -0.31 11.18
CA ILE A 117 7.31 0.24 12.45
C ILE A 117 7.87 -0.53 13.64
N ARG A 118 7.98 -1.87 13.56
CA ARG A 118 8.59 -2.68 14.60
C ARG A 118 10.05 -2.26 14.87
N GLY A 119 10.81 -1.97 13.81
CA GLY A 119 12.17 -1.43 13.91
C GLY A 119 12.19 -0.13 14.70
N GLY A 120 11.29 0.81 14.41
CA GLY A 120 11.17 2.07 15.16
C GLY A 120 10.78 1.88 16.62
N LEU A 121 9.84 0.99 16.89
CA LEU A 121 9.45 0.64 18.25
C LEU A 121 10.60 0.02 19.07
N GLN A 122 11.53 -0.67 18.41
CA GLN A 122 12.72 -1.26 19.05
C GLN A 122 13.83 -0.24 19.28
N ALA A 123 13.92 0.78 18.44
CA ALA A 123 14.94 1.84 18.53
C ALA A 123 14.67 2.82 19.69
N LEU A 124 13.46 2.83 20.24
CA LEU A 124 13.13 3.70 21.38
C LEU A 124 13.78 3.23 22.68
N PRO A 125 14.38 4.15 23.46
CA PRO A 125 14.93 3.84 24.75
C PRO A 125 13.89 3.27 25.73
N ARG A 126 14.26 2.27 26.52
CA ARG A 126 13.38 1.64 27.53
C ARG A 126 12.81 2.64 28.53
N GLY A 127 13.56 3.68 28.86
CA GLY A 127 13.12 4.75 29.76
C GLY A 127 11.83 5.44 29.33
N GLN A 128 11.52 5.52 28.02
CA GLN A 128 10.24 6.08 27.54
C GLN A 128 9.05 5.20 27.97
N TYR A 129 9.21 3.88 27.90
CA TYR A 129 8.20 2.92 28.36
C TYR A 129 8.04 2.95 29.87
N GLU A 130 9.16 3.07 30.63
CA GLU A 130 9.18 3.10 32.08
C GLU A 130 8.57 4.40 32.61
N ALA A 131 8.93 5.54 32.05
CA ALA A 131 8.37 6.84 32.41
C ALA A 131 6.85 6.89 32.19
N ALA A 132 6.38 6.43 31.03
CA ALA A 132 4.94 6.39 30.75
C ALA A 132 4.17 5.47 31.73
N LYS A 133 4.77 4.35 32.14
CA LYS A 133 4.20 3.45 33.17
C LYS A 133 4.18 4.10 34.56
N SER A 134 5.23 4.80 34.93
CA SER A 134 5.31 5.51 36.21
C SER A 134 4.26 6.60 36.36
N LEU A 135 3.81 7.15 35.22
CA LEU A 135 2.66 8.09 35.15
C LEU A 135 1.30 7.35 35.17
N GLY A 136 1.27 6.04 35.42
CA GLY A 136 0.03 5.27 35.47
C GLY A 136 -0.65 5.04 34.10
N MET A 137 0.07 5.24 32.99
CA MET A 137 -0.51 5.05 31.66
C MET A 137 -0.76 3.57 31.34
N GLY A 138 -1.99 3.23 30.99
CA GLY A 138 -2.33 1.91 30.46
C GLY A 138 -1.70 1.67 29.07
N TYR A 139 -1.67 0.40 28.66
CA TYR A 139 -1.01 -0.04 27.42
C TYR A 139 -1.36 0.82 26.20
N TRP A 140 -2.65 1.02 25.92
CA TRP A 140 -3.11 1.77 24.74
C TRP A 140 -2.78 3.26 24.82
N ARG A 141 -2.99 3.90 25.97
CA ARG A 141 -2.63 5.32 26.15
C ARG A 141 -1.13 5.55 25.99
N MET A 142 -0.31 4.69 26.58
CA MET A 142 1.14 4.74 26.44
C MET A 142 1.57 4.62 24.97
N HIS A 143 1.03 3.63 24.24
CA HIS A 143 1.42 3.41 22.85
C HIS A 143 0.91 4.51 21.92
N ILE A 144 -0.34 4.94 22.04
CA ILE A 144 -0.94 5.94 21.14
C ILE A 144 -0.32 7.33 21.34
N PHE A 145 -0.14 7.76 22.58
CA PHE A 145 0.25 9.15 22.87
C PHE A 145 1.75 9.35 23.08
N VAL A 146 2.50 8.32 23.44
CA VAL A 146 3.94 8.47 23.76
C VAL A 146 4.82 7.67 22.80
N ILE A 147 4.60 6.37 22.71
CA ILE A 147 5.55 5.46 22.05
C ILE A 147 5.42 5.52 20.52
N LEU A 148 4.21 5.37 20.00
CA LEU A 148 3.97 5.30 18.56
C LEU A 148 4.35 6.60 17.83
N PRO A 149 4.01 7.80 18.31
CA PRO A 149 4.42 9.03 17.66
C PRO A 149 5.94 9.19 17.57
N GLN A 150 6.69 8.78 18.62
CA GLN A 150 8.14 8.81 18.61
C GLN A 150 8.73 7.75 17.66
N ALA A 151 8.20 6.52 17.71
CA ALA A 151 8.63 5.43 16.83
C ALA A 151 8.41 5.78 15.35
N LEU A 152 7.25 6.34 15.01
CA LEU A 152 6.92 6.73 13.63
C LEU A 152 7.88 7.79 13.09
N LYS A 153 8.28 8.78 13.89
CA LYS A 153 9.28 9.78 13.48
C LYS A 153 10.60 9.13 13.07
N LEU A 154 11.05 8.10 13.80
CA LEU A 154 12.31 7.40 13.51
C LEU A 154 12.27 6.59 12.21
N VAL A 155 11.09 6.15 11.78
CA VAL A 155 10.93 5.25 10.63
C VAL A 155 10.32 5.91 9.40
N ILE A 156 10.16 7.25 9.42
CA ILE A 156 9.66 8.01 8.25
C ILE A 156 10.37 7.60 6.95
N PRO A 157 11.72 7.50 6.87
CA PRO A 157 12.40 7.10 5.64
C PRO A 157 12.05 5.68 5.20
N GLY A 158 11.96 4.76 6.16
CA GLY A 158 11.58 3.37 5.89
C GLY A 158 10.15 3.24 5.37
N ILE A 159 9.20 3.97 5.97
CA ILE A 159 7.80 4.02 5.51
C ILE A 159 7.72 4.61 4.10
N ALA A 160 8.43 5.70 3.84
CA ALA A 160 8.45 6.31 2.52
C ALA A 160 9.04 5.39 1.45
N ASN A 161 10.09 4.61 1.78
CA ASN A 161 10.64 3.61 0.87
C ASN A 161 9.63 2.49 0.57
N THR A 162 8.86 2.03 1.56
CA THR A 162 7.78 1.06 1.36
C THR A 162 6.71 1.64 0.43
N PHE A 163 6.34 2.90 0.62
CA PHE A 163 5.36 3.58 -0.23
C PHE A 163 5.86 3.76 -1.67
N LEU A 164 7.14 4.07 -1.84
CA LEU A 164 7.77 4.13 -3.16
C LEU A 164 7.78 2.76 -3.85
N ALA A 165 8.04 1.69 -3.11
CA ALA A 165 7.96 0.32 -3.62
C ALA A 165 6.53 0.00 -4.10
N LEU A 166 5.52 0.28 -3.29
CA LEU A 166 4.11 0.06 -3.63
C LEU A 166 3.72 0.74 -4.96
N VAL A 167 4.11 2.01 -5.16
CA VAL A 167 3.81 2.71 -6.42
C VAL A 167 4.50 2.04 -7.61
N LYS A 168 5.73 1.55 -7.44
CA LYS A 168 6.48 0.83 -8.48
C LYS A 168 5.93 -0.57 -8.74
N ASP A 169 5.20 -1.15 -7.80
CA ASP A 169 4.60 -2.48 -7.91
C ASP A 169 3.22 -2.46 -8.58
N THR A 170 2.61 -1.27 -8.73
CA THR A 170 1.32 -1.15 -9.42
C THR A 170 1.29 -1.72 -10.85
N PRO A 171 2.36 -1.70 -11.67
CA PRO A 171 2.37 -2.36 -12.97
C PRO A 171 2.07 -3.86 -12.92
N LEU A 172 2.28 -4.53 -11.80
CA LEU A 172 1.99 -5.95 -11.66
C LEU A 172 0.49 -6.27 -11.76
N ILE A 173 -0.40 -5.29 -11.52
CA ILE A 173 -1.85 -5.51 -11.65
C ILE A 173 -2.30 -5.76 -13.11
N PHE A 174 -1.45 -5.44 -14.09
CA PHE A 174 -1.69 -5.81 -15.49
C PHE A 174 -1.87 -7.32 -15.66
N VAL A 175 -1.12 -8.14 -14.91
CA VAL A 175 -1.19 -9.62 -14.99
C VAL A 175 -2.59 -10.15 -14.68
N VAL A 176 -3.35 -9.44 -13.87
CA VAL A 176 -4.74 -9.81 -13.53
C VAL A 176 -5.76 -9.08 -14.41
N GLY A 177 -5.31 -8.41 -15.47
CA GLY A 177 -6.17 -7.76 -16.45
C GLY A 177 -6.75 -6.42 -16.01
N LEU A 178 -6.05 -5.68 -15.14
CA LEU A 178 -6.32 -4.28 -14.83
C LEU A 178 -5.32 -3.41 -15.60
N LEU A 179 -5.83 -2.55 -16.48
CA LEU A 179 -5.02 -1.79 -17.45
C LEU A 179 -4.51 -0.48 -16.83
N GLU A 180 -3.57 -0.57 -15.88
CA GLU A 180 -2.82 0.60 -15.43
C GLU A 180 -1.93 1.17 -16.57
N ILE A 181 -1.04 2.11 -16.30
CA ILE A 181 -0.28 2.82 -17.33
C ILE A 181 0.51 1.89 -18.27
N VAL A 182 1.17 0.87 -17.72
CA VAL A 182 1.94 -0.11 -18.53
C VAL A 182 1.01 -1.07 -19.26
N GLY A 183 -0.10 -1.45 -18.62
CA GLY A 183 -1.15 -2.25 -19.25
C GLY A 183 -1.80 -1.54 -20.42
N MET A 184 -2.08 -0.25 -20.29
CA MET A 184 -2.61 0.59 -21.38
C MET A 184 -1.61 0.72 -22.54
N LEU A 185 -0.31 0.83 -22.24
CA LEU A 185 0.73 0.81 -23.28
C LEU A 185 0.79 -0.54 -24.01
N ASN A 186 0.67 -1.65 -23.28
CA ASN A 186 0.61 -2.97 -23.88
C ASN A 186 -0.60 -3.12 -24.81
N LEU A 187 -1.75 -2.55 -24.42
CA LEU A 187 -2.94 -2.52 -25.28
C LEU A 187 -2.72 -1.61 -26.49
N ALA A 188 -2.13 -0.42 -26.30
CA ALA A 188 -1.87 0.51 -27.41
C ALA A 188 -0.96 -0.11 -28.49
N LYS A 189 0.04 -0.91 -28.14
CA LYS A 189 0.94 -1.58 -29.07
C LYS A 189 0.22 -2.54 -30.04
N THR A 190 -0.96 -3.05 -29.67
CA THR A 190 -1.75 -3.92 -30.56
C THR A 190 -2.55 -3.12 -31.61
N ASN A 191 -2.65 -1.81 -31.45
CA ASN A 191 -3.35 -0.96 -32.39
C ASN A 191 -2.47 -0.70 -33.64
N PRO A 192 -2.99 -0.92 -34.86
CA PRO A 192 -2.23 -0.71 -36.12
C PRO A 192 -1.59 0.67 -36.24
N LYS A 193 -2.18 1.72 -35.64
CA LYS A 193 -1.64 3.09 -35.67
C LYS A 193 -0.36 3.28 -34.83
N TRP A 194 -0.13 2.38 -33.87
CA TRP A 194 0.98 2.44 -32.92
C TRP A 194 1.98 1.29 -33.08
N LEU A 195 1.81 0.49 -34.14
CA LEU A 195 2.76 -0.58 -34.46
C LEU A 195 4.14 0.02 -34.76
N GLY A 196 5.16 -0.53 -34.07
CA GLY A 196 6.55 -0.08 -34.18
C GLY A 196 6.98 0.95 -33.12
N PHE A 197 6.05 1.63 -32.41
CA PHE A 197 6.35 2.66 -31.40
C PHE A 197 6.36 2.11 -29.96
N ALA A 198 6.70 0.86 -29.78
CA ALA A 198 6.68 0.24 -28.44
C ALA A 198 7.74 0.85 -27.52
N MET A 199 8.93 1.18 -28.03
CA MET A 199 10.03 1.74 -27.26
C MET A 199 9.67 3.13 -26.72
N GLU A 200 9.10 3.98 -27.57
CA GLU A 200 8.66 5.33 -27.22
C GLU A 200 7.61 5.31 -26.10
N GLY A 201 6.65 4.36 -26.18
CA GLY A 201 5.64 4.15 -25.16
C GLY A 201 6.26 3.76 -23.81
N TYR A 202 7.21 2.84 -23.78
CA TYR A 202 7.89 2.46 -22.55
C TYR A 202 8.77 3.57 -21.98
N VAL A 203 9.47 4.34 -22.83
CA VAL A 203 10.23 5.51 -22.39
C VAL A 203 9.29 6.55 -21.77
N PHE A 204 8.14 6.78 -22.38
CA PHE A 204 7.11 7.69 -21.84
C PHE A 204 6.65 7.24 -20.44
N ALA A 205 6.29 5.95 -20.26
CA ALA A 205 5.91 5.44 -18.96
C ALA A 205 7.05 5.54 -17.93
N ALA A 206 8.28 5.21 -18.33
CA ALA A 206 9.44 5.31 -17.46
C ALA A 206 9.66 6.73 -16.96
N ILE A 207 9.51 7.74 -17.83
CA ILE A 207 9.61 9.16 -17.43
C ILE A 207 8.52 9.53 -16.43
N ILE A 208 7.27 9.10 -16.65
CA ILE A 208 6.16 9.37 -15.71
C ILE A 208 6.45 8.76 -14.34
N PHE A 209 6.80 7.47 -14.30
CA PHE A 209 7.16 6.81 -13.05
C PHE A 209 8.37 7.46 -12.36
N TRP A 210 9.36 7.87 -13.15
CA TRP A 210 10.52 8.58 -12.61
C TRP A 210 10.12 9.90 -11.95
N ILE A 211 9.28 10.72 -12.60
CA ILE A 211 8.79 11.98 -12.04
C ILE A 211 8.04 11.75 -10.72
N ILE A 212 7.13 10.79 -10.69
CA ILE A 212 6.34 10.46 -9.50
C ILE A 212 7.27 10.00 -8.37
N CYS A 213 8.16 9.05 -8.65
CA CYS A 213 9.08 8.51 -7.65
C CYS A 213 10.08 9.57 -7.17
N TYR A 214 10.56 10.46 -8.05
CA TYR A 214 11.43 11.57 -7.69
C TYR A 214 10.73 12.55 -6.75
N ALA A 215 9.49 12.94 -7.07
CA ALA A 215 8.70 13.83 -6.24
C ALA A 215 8.45 13.24 -4.85
N MET A 216 8.07 11.96 -4.78
CA MET A 216 7.88 11.24 -3.52
C MET A 216 9.18 11.13 -2.71
N SER A 217 10.29 10.78 -3.37
CA SER A 217 11.61 10.66 -2.72
C SER A 217 12.09 12.01 -2.17
N LYS A 218 11.94 13.10 -2.93
CA LYS A 218 12.28 14.45 -2.48
C LYS A 218 11.41 14.89 -1.29
N TYR A 219 10.12 14.59 -1.33
CA TYR A 219 9.21 14.86 -0.21
C TYR A 219 9.63 14.08 1.05
N SER A 220 9.93 12.79 0.90
CA SER A 220 10.44 11.95 1.99
C SER A 220 11.73 12.49 2.60
N TYR A 221 12.69 12.88 1.75
CA TYR A 221 13.95 13.47 2.20
C TYR A 221 13.73 14.76 3.01
N ASN A 222 12.83 15.64 2.55
CA ASN A 222 12.49 16.86 3.27
C ASN A 222 11.85 16.56 4.64
N LEU A 223 10.99 15.55 4.72
CA LEU A 223 10.42 15.10 5.99
C LEU A 223 11.51 14.55 6.92
N GLU A 224 12.41 13.74 6.40
CA GLU A 224 13.54 13.22 7.20
C GLU A 224 14.38 14.34 7.78
N GLN A 225 14.75 15.32 6.97
CA GLN A 225 15.55 16.48 7.45
C GLN A 225 14.80 17.26 8.54
N LYS A 226 13.49 17.49 8.37
CA LYS A 226 12.68 18.19 9.36
C LYS A 226 12.65 17.48 10.71
N TYR A 227 12.64 16.14 10.73
CA TYR A 227 12.57 15.37 11.98
C TYR A 227 13.94 14.93 12.52
N LYS A 228 15.03 15.16 11.77
CA LYS A 228 16.41 14.89 12.21
C LYS A 228 16.95 15.94 13.19
N THR A 229 16.37 17.12 13.20
CA THR A 229 16.88 18.29 13.94
C THR A 229 16.67 18.20 15.46
N ASP A 230 15.94 17.21 15.96
CA ASP A 230 15.62 17.04 17.39
C ASP A 230 16.49 15.97 18.10
N ARG A 231 17.74 15.77 17.68
CA ARG A 231 18.72 14.90 18.36
C ARG A 231 19.88 15.66 18.94
#